data_67d5adb17c8b2680b3dcc87b94cbae65
#
_entry.id   67d5adb17c8b2680b3dcc87b94cbae65
#
_cell.length_a   1.000
_cell.length_b   1.000
_cell.length_c   1.000
_cell.angle_alpha   90.00
_cell.angle_beta   90.00
_cell.angle_gamma   90.00
#
_symmetry.space_group_name_H-M   'P 1'
#
loop_
_entity.id
_entity.type
_entity.pdbx_description
1 polymer ?
#
loop_
_entity_poly.entity_id
_entity_poly.type
_entity_poly.pdbx_seq_one_letter_code
_entity_poly.pdbx_strand_id
1 'polypeptide(L)'
;MPDFHGVFPYLVSPIDAAGRIREDVLARLCDDLIASGVHGLTPLGSTGEFAYLDSDQRTAVVRTTIEAAKGRVPVIAGVVSTSTADAVAQARNYQKLGANGILAILEAYFPLADAQVESYFRCIADAVDIPVVIYTNPQFQRSDLTLDVIARLAAHPRIGYIKDASTNTGRLLSILNRCGDAIKVFSASAHIPAAVMLIGGVGWMAGPACIIPRQSVALYELCKRQRWDEAMVLQRKLWRINEAFARFNLAACIKAGLAIQGYDVGDPVPPQAPLTAEARKVVEAALKELA
;
A
#
# COMPACT_ATOMS: atom_id res chain seq x y z
N MET A 1 0.67 16.44 -12.70
CA MET A 1 0.96 15.07 -12.19
C MET A 1 -0.23 14.18 -12.51
N PRO A 2 -0.05 12.86 -12.72
CA PRO A 2 -1.17 11.91 -12.77
C PRO A 2 -2.05 12.04 -11.53
N ASP A 3 -3.37 11.89 -11.69
CA ASP A 3 -4.30 12.01 -10.58
C ASP A 3 -4.56 10.63 -9.95
N PHE A 4 -3.77 10.26 -8.96
CA PHE A 4 -3.97 9.02 -8.22
C PHE A 4 -5.10 9.17 -7.22
N HIS A 5 -6.09 8.29 -7.30
CA HIS A 5 -7.25 8.25 -6.41
C HIS A 5 -7.85 6.84 -6.37
N GLY A 6 -8.67 6.55 -5.38
CA GLY A 6 -9.41 5.28 -5.30
C GLY A 6 -8.67 4.17 -4.56
N VAL A 7 -8.89 2.94 -5.00
CA VAL A 7 -8.43 1.72 -4.33
C VAL A 7 -7.17 1.20 -4.99
N PHE A 8 -6.10 1.11 -4.20
CA PHE A 8 -4.80 0.56 -4.59
C PHE A 8 -4.46 -0.63 -3.68
N PRO A 9 -4.73 -1.87 -4.12
CA PRO A 9 -4.30 -3.05 -3.37
C PRO A 9 -2.79 -3.06 -3.14
N TYR A 10 -2.37 -3.31 -1.89
CA TYR A 10 -0.99 -3.66 -1.58
C TYR A 10 -0.78 -5.13 -1.92
N LEU A 11 -0.10 -5.39 -3.04
CA LEU A 11 0.12 -6.75 -3.54
C LEU A 11 1.00 -7.54 -2.58
N VAL A 12 0.71 -8.83 -2.44
CA VAL A 12 1.66 -9.80 -1.89
C VAL A 12 2.74 -10.09 -2.94
N SER A 13 3.87 -10.62 -2.50
CA SER A 13 4.90 -11.18 -3.37
C SER A 13 4.74 -12.70 -3.37
N PRO A 14 4.10 -13.30 -4.39
CA PRO A 14 3.99 -14.75 -4.49
C PRO A 14 5.38 -15.36 -4.65
N ILE A 15 5.69 -16.34 -3.82
CA ILE A 15 7.03 -16.95 -3.76
C ILE A 15 6.93 -18.46 -3.58
N ASP A 16 7.81 -19.21 -4.24
CA ASP A 16 7.89 -20.66 -4.10
C ASP A 16 8.83 -21.07 -2.93
N ALA A 17 8.87 -22.35 -2.61
CA ALA A 17 9.71 -22.89 -1.55
C ALA A 17 11.23 -22.73 -1.83
N ALA A 18 11.62 -22.46 -3.07
CA ALA A 18 13.00 -22.17 -3.46
C ALA A 18 13.34 -20.67 -3.40
N GLY A 19 12.41 -19.83 -2.97
CA GLY A 19 12.60 -18.37 -2.89
C GLY A 19 12.43 -17.63 -4.22
N ARG A 20 11.86 -18.25 -5.25
CA ARG A 20 11.65 -17.61 -6.55
C ARG A 20 10.27 -16.97 -6.60
N ILE A 21 10.20 -15.76 -7.16
CA ILE A 21 8.92 -15.08 -7.39
C ILE A 21 8.08 -15.88 -8.41
N ARG A 22 6.83 -16.15 -8.06
CA ARG A 22 5.85 -16.79 -8.95
C ARG A 22 5.17 -15.73 -9.81
N GLU A 23 5.86 -15.35 -10.87
CA GLU A 23 5.46 -14.24 -11.75
C GLU A 23 4.11 -14.51 -12.42
N ASP A 24 3.82 -15.78 -12.78
CA ASP A 24 2.54 -16.22 -13.32
C ASP A 24 1.36 -15.99 -12.37
N VAL A 25 1.55 -16.31 -11.09
CA VAL A 25 0.52 -16.11 -10.05
C VAL A 25 0.32 -14.62 -9.78
N LEU A 26 1.40 -13.84 -9.73
CA LEU A 26 1.32 -12.39 -9.56
C LEU A 26 0.62 -11.71 -10.74
N ALA A 27 0.95 -12.10 -11.97
CA ALA A 27 0.31 -11.56 -13.16
C ALA A 27 -1.19 -11.85 -13.18
N ARG A 28 -1.59 -13.10 -12.89
CA ARG A 28 -3.01 -13.46 -12.75
C ARG A 28 -3.71 -12.64 -11.67
N LEU A 29 -3.09 -12.49 -10.49
CA LEU A 29 -3.65 -11.67 -9.42
C LEU A 29 -3.86 -10.21 -9.87
N CYS A 30 -2.89 -9.62 -10.56
CA CYS A 30 -3.01 -8.27 -11.10
C CYS A 30 -4.17 -8.15 -12.10
N ASP A 31 -4.31 -9.11 -13.01
CA ASP A 31 -5.41 -9.13 -13.99
C ASP A 31 -6.78 -9.20 -13.31
N ASP A 32 -6.95 -10.07 -12.31
CA ASP A 32 -8.20 -10.26 -11.59
C ASP A 32 -8.56 -9.03 -10.73
N LEU A 33 -7.56 -8.37 -10.13
CA LEU A 33 -7.74 -7.12 -9.40
C LEU A 33 -8.20 -5.99 -10.33
N ILE A 34 -7.56 -5.84 -11.49
CA ILE A 34 -7.94 -4.84 -12.51
C ILE A 34 -9.35 -5.12 -13.03
N ALA A 35 -9.69 -6.38 -13.32
CA ALA A 35 -11.03 -6.78 -13.73
C ALA A 35 -12.09 -6.53 -12.64
N SER A 36 -11.68 -6.46 -11.38
CA SER A 36 -12.55 -6.10 -10.25
C SER A 36 -12.75 -4.59 -10.09
N GLY A 37 -12.10 -3.75 -10.94
CA GLY A 37 -12.27 -2.32 -11.00
C GLY A 37 -11.37 -1.51 -10.05
N VAL A 38 -10.26 -2.09 -9.55
CA VAL A 38 -9.31 -1.31 -8.73
C VAL A 38 -8.68 -0.18 -9.54
N HIS A 39 -8.30 0.90 -8.86
CA HIS A 39 -7.84 2.13 -9.50
C HIS A 39 -6.32 2.18 -9.72
N GLY A 40 -5.59 1.25 -9.15
CA GLY A 40 -4.15 1.10 -9.33
C GLY A 40 -3.62 -0.11 -8.58
N LEU A 41 -2.33 -0.38 -8.71
CA LEU A 41 -1.65 -1.50 -8.06
C LEU A 41 -0.42 -0.98 -7.30
N THR A 42 -0.16 -1.55 -6.12
CA THR A 42 1.00 -1.16 -5.30
C THR A 42 1.80 -2.41 -4.92
N PRO A 43 2.79 -2.82 -5.75
CA PRO A 43 3.76 -3.82 -5.36
C PRO A 43 4.73 -3.28 -4.31
N LEU A 44 5.34 -4.15 -3.52
CA LEU A 44 6.36 -3.83 -2.52
C LEU A 44 5.92 -2.84 -1.43
N GLY A 45 4.63 -2.81 -1.10
CA GLY A 45 4.19 -2.26 0.18
C GLY A 45 4.49 -3.23 1.33
N SER A 46 4.12 -2.89 2.57
CA SER A 46 4.36 -3.75 3.74
C SER A 46 3.77 -5.16 3.59
N THR A 47 2.60 -5.29 2.95
CA THR A 47 1.98 -6.58 2.62
C THR A 47 2.80 -7.39 1.59
N GLY A 48 3.57 -6.71 0.75
CA GLY A 48 4.46 -7.31 -0.25
C GLY A 48 5.80 -7.79 0.29
N GLU A 49 5.99 -7.74 1.61
CA GLU A 49 7.15 -8.32 2.31
C GLU A 49 8.51 -7.78 1.83
N PHE A 50 8.55 -6.53 1.36
CA PHE A 50 9.72 -5.90 0.75
C PHE A 50 11.02 -6.08 1.56
N ALA A 51 10.91 -6.04 2.91
CA ALA A 51 12.05 -6.11 3.83
C ALA A 51 12.77 -7.47 3.81
N TYR A 52 12.12 -8.50 3.29
CA TYR A 52 12.63 -9.88 3.25
C TYR A 52 12.97 -10.35 1.84
N LEU A 53 12.78 -9.52 0.83
CA LEU A 53 13.11 -9.79 -0.57
C LEU A 53 14.48 -9.20 -0.93
N ASP A 54 15.24 -9.93 -1.71
CA ASP A 54 16.46 -9.40 -2.32
C ASP A 54 16.16 -8.43 -3.49
N SER A 55 17.19 -7.83 -4.05
CA SER A 55 17.07 -6.84 -5.13
C SER A 55 16.44 -7.42 -6.39
N ASP A 56 16.79 -8.66 -6.74
CA ASP A 56 16.31 -9.32 -7.97
C ASP A 56 14.84 -9.71 -7.82
N GLN A 57 14.46 -10.24 -6.64
CA GLN A 57 13.07 -10.55 -6.30
C GLN A 57 12.21 -9.28 -6.33
N ARG A 58 12.66 -8.17 -5.73
CA ARG A 58 11.95 -6.89 -5.78
C ARG A 58 11.78 -6.38 -7.21
N THR A 59 12.83 -6.46 -8.01
CA THR A 59 12.79 -6.06 -9.42
C THR A 59 11.81 -6.94 -10.22
N ALA A 60 11.80 -8.25 -10.00
CA ALA A 60 10.87 -9.18 -10.63
C ALA A 60 9.41 -8.85 -10.28
N VAL A 61 9.11 -8.59 -9.00
CA VAL A 61 7.75 -8.22 -8.55
C VAL A 61 7.27 -6.94 -9.23
N VAL A 62 8.10 -5.89 -9.29
CA VAL A 62 7.73 -4.61 -9.92
C VAL A 62 7.54 -4.79 -11.42
N ARG A 63 8.50 -5.43 -12.12
CA ARG A 63 8.43 -5.70 -13.56
C ARG A 63 7.15 -6.47 -13.90
N THR A 64 6.90 -7.59 -13.26
CA THR A 64 5.72 -8.42 -13.49
C THR A 64 4.42 -7.65 -13.29
N THR A 65 4.35 -6.83 -12.24
CA THR A 65 3.17 -5.99 -11.98
C THR A 65 2.93 -4.98 -13.10
N ILE A 66 3.99 -4.31 -13.60
CA ILE A 66 3.90 -3.34 -14.70
C ILE A 66 3.48 -4.02 -16.00
N GLU A 67 4.12 -5.15 -16.33
CA GLU A 67 3.80 -5.95 -17.52
C GLU A 67 2.36 -6.48 -17.48
N ALA A 68 1.88 -6.94 -16.33
CA ALA A 68 0.49 -7.36 -16.16
C ALA A 68 -0.49 -6.18 -16.23
N ALA A 69 -0.15 -5.03 -15.65
CA ALA A 69 -1.02 -3.85 -15.71
C ALA A 69 -1.26 -3.35 -17.14
N LYS A 70 -0.27 -3.44 -18.03
CA LYS A 70 -0.38 -3.03 -19.48
C LYS A 70 -0.94 -1.62 -19.65
N GLY A 71 -0.64 -0.71 -18.71
CA GLY A 71 -1.16 0.66 -18.73
C GLY A 71 -2.67 0.81 -18.42
N ARG A 72 -3.37 -0.27 -18.08
CA ARG A 72 -4.82 -0.23 -17.73
C ARG A 72 -5.09 0.53 -16.43
N VAL A 73 -4.17 0.44 -15.49
CA VAL A 73 -4.18 1.17 -14.21
C VAL A 73 -2.77 1.59 -13.84
N PRO A 74 -2.56 2.67 -13.07
CA PRO A 74 -1.25 3.07 -12.61
C PRO A 74 -0.65 2.05 -11.63
N VAL A 75 0.69 1.87 -11.71
CA VAL A 75 1.49 1.08 -10.78
C VAL A 75 2.34 2.03 -9.95
N ILE A 76 2.16 2.01 -8.61
CA ILE A 76 2.94 2.78 -7.65
C ILE A 76 3.84 1.81 -6.88
N ALA A 77 5.13 1.78 -7.24
CA ALA A 77 6.07 0.81 -6.69
C ALA A 77 6.66 1.26 -5.35
N GLY A 78 6.70 0.35 -4.37
CA GLY A 78 7.31 0.59 -3.07
C GLY A 78 8.83 0.65 -3.14
N VAL A 79 9.41 1.74 -2.65
CA VAL A 79 10.84 1.95 -2.46
C VAL A 79 11.13 2.01 -0.98
N VAL A 80 11.96 1.11 -0.50
CA VAL A 80 12.26 0.95 0.92
C VAL A 80 13.72 0.66 1.13
N SER A 81 14.38 1.45 1.95
CA SER A 81 15.75 1.19 2.36
C SER A 81 16.11 1.93 3.64
N THR A 82 17.09 1.40 4.37
CA THR A 82 17.82 2.12 5.43
C THR A 82 18.85 3.10 4.86
N SER A 83 19.20 2.97 3.56
CA SER A 83 20.18 3.78 2.86
C SER A 83 19.51 4.68 1.82
N THR A 84 19.78 5.99 1.88
CA THR A 84 19.30 6.95 0.87
C THR A 84 19.81 6.59 -0.54
N ALA A 85 21.06 6.18 -0.66
CA ALA A 85 21.65 5.83 -1.96
C ALA A 85 20.94 4.63 -2.61
N ASP A 86 20.62 3.59 -1.81
CA ASP A 86 19.89 2.42 -2.29
C ASP A 86 18.43 2.78 -2.63
N ALA A 87 17.75 3.57 -1.80
CA ALA A 87 16.39 4.04 -2.09
C ALA A 87 16.31 4.82 -3.41
N VAL A 88 17.28 5.69 -3.68
CA VAL A 88 17.41 6.43 -4.94
C VAL A 88 17.64 5.48 -6.12
N ALA A 89 18.50 4.47 -5.95
CA ALA A 89 18.75 3.48 -6.99
C ALA A 89 17.49 2.65 -7.31
N GLN A 90 16.75 2.20 -6.30
CA GLN A 90 15.47 1.52 -6.47
C GLN A 90 14.46 2.41 -7.23
N ALA A 91 14.29 3.66 -6.82
CA ALA A 91 13.34 4.59 -7.44
C ALA A 91 13.64 4.81 -8.94
N ARG A 92 14.91 5.02 -9.30
CA ARG A 92 15.34 5.14 -10.69
C ARG A 92 15.10 3.87 -11.49
N ASN A 93 15.41 2.70 -10.91
CA ASN A 93 15.16 1.42 -11.55
C ASN A 93 13.67 1.20 -11.84
N TYR A 94 12.81 1.48 -10.85
CA TYR A 94 11.36 1.28 -11.01
C TYR A 94 10.74 2.28 -12.00
N GLN A 95 11.21 3.53 -12.01
CA GLN A 95 10.82 4.47 -13.06
C GLN A 95 11.25 3.96 -14.45
N LYS A 96 12.47 3.45 -14.60
CA LYS A 96 12.98 2.89 -15.86
C LYS A 96 12.17 1.67 -16.33
N LEU A 97 11.67 0.85 -15.40
CA LEU A 97 10.78 -0.27 -15.70
C LEU A 97 9.37 0.19 -16.13
N GLY A 98 8.99 1.44 -15.91
CA GLY A 98 7.70 2.01 -16.31
C GLY A 98 6.70 2.19 -15.16
N ALA A 99 7.14 2.22 -13.91
CA ALA A 99 6.27 2.60 -12.79
C ALA A 99 5.69 4.01 -12.99
N ASN A 100 4.43 4.21 -12.63
CA ASN A 100 3.73 5.48 -12.74
C ASN A 100 3.92 6.39 -11.52
N GLY A 101 4.40 5.82 -10.41
CA GLY A 101 4.71 6.54 -9.18
C GLY A 101 5.57 5.70 -8.24
N ILE A 102 6.14 6.36 -7.25
CA ILE A 102 6.94 5.75 -6.19
C ILE A 102 6.20 5.89 -4.87
N LEU A 103 6.09 4.79 -4.11
CA LEU A 103 5.71 4.83 -2.69
C LEU A 103 7.00 4.80 -1.88
N ALA A 104 7.42 5.96 -1.38
CA ALA A 104 8.67 6.09 -0.63
C ALA A 104 8.45 5.77 0.86
N ILE A 105 9.20 4.80 1.37
CA ILE A 105 9.15 4.32 2.74
C ILE A 105 10.55 4.45 3.35
N LEU A 106 10.65 5.15 4.49
CA LEU A 106 11.89 5.22 5.24
C LEU A 106 11.92 4.07 6.25
N GLU A 107 12.91 3.20 6.13
CA GLU A 107 13.22 2.19 7.14
C GLU A 107 14.43 2.70 7.96
N ALA A 108 14.21 3.07 9.23
CA ALA A 108 15.27 3.61 10.06
C ALA A 108 15.65 2.63 11.17
N TYR A 109 16.89 2.15 11.16
CA TYR A 109 17.41 1.33 12.26
C TYR A 109 17.65 2.18 13.51
N PHE A 110 18.20 3.37 13.36
CA PHE A 110 18.33 4.39 14.41
C PHE A 110 17.28 5.50 14.22
N PRO A 111 16.79 6.11 15.31
CA PRO A 111 15.98 7.32 15.20
C PRO A 111 16.73 8.42 14.47
N LEU A 112 16.04 9.11 13.56
CA LEU A 112 16.58 10.20 12.75
C LEU A 112 15.91 11.53 13.13
N ALA A 113 16.66 12.62 13.03
CA ALA A 113 16.10 13.95 13.16
C ALA A 113 15.29 14.36 11.93
N ASP A 114 14.35 15.30 12.09
CA ASP A 114 13.46 15.80 11.03
C ASP A 114 14.20 16.16 9.73
N ALA A 115 15.35 16.83 9.84
CA ALA A 115 16.16 17.20 8.67
C ALA A 115 16.70 16.00 7.90
N GLN A 116 17.04 14.89 8.58
CA GLN A 116 17.50 13.66 7.95
C GLN A 116 16.34 12.91 7.29
N VAL A 117 15.18 12.86 7.94
CA VAL A 117 13.95 12.31 7.40
C VAL A 117 13.55 13.06 6.13
N GLU A 118 13.50 14.39 6.18
CA GLU A 118 13.18 15.23 5.03
C GLU A 118 14.16 15.01 3.88
N SER A 119 15.46 14.99 4.16
CA SER A 119 16.51 14.77 3.15
C SER A 119 16.34 13.43 2.43
N TYR A 120 15.99 12.36 3.13
CA TYR A 120 15.75 11.05 2.53
C TYR A 120 14.65 11.10 1.45
N PHE A 121 13.49 11.67 1.78
CA PHE A 121 12.38 11.76 0.84
C PHE A 121 12.66 12.73 -0.32
N ARG A 122 13.36 13.85 -0.06
CA ARG A 122 13.77 14.78 -1.11
C ARG A 122 14.72 14.12 -2.10
N CYS A 123 15.74 13.39 -1.63
CA CYS A 123 16.68 12.69 -2.51
C CYS A 123 15.97 11.68 -3.44
N ILE A 124 14.94 10.98 -2.95
CA ILE A 124 14.13 10.10 -3.80
C ILE A 124 13.35 10.92 -4.84
N ALA A 125 12.69 11.99 -4.40
CA ALA A 125 11.86 12.81 -5.28
C ALA A 125 12.68 13.56 -6.35
N ASP A 126 13.90 14.02 -6.00
CA ASP A 126 14.84 14.65 -6.95
C ASP A 126 15.40 13.66 -7.99
N ALA A 127 15.37 12.37 -7.67
CA ALA A 127 15.97 11.32 -8.50
C ALA A 127 15.06 10.79 -9.61
N VAL A 128 13.75 11.14 -9.58
CA VAL A 128 12.73 10.63 -10.52
C VAL A 128 11.86 11.75 -11.08
N ASP A 129 11.23 11.48 -12.23
CA ASP A 129 10.31 12.42 -12.89
C ASP A 129 8.83 12.09 -12.67
N ILE A 130 8.55 11.01 -11.95
CA ILE A 130 7.21 10.52 -11.62
C ILE A 130 6.82 10.94 -10.20
N PRO A 131 5.51 10.98 -9.87
CA PRO A 131 5.02 11.34 -8.53
C PRO A 131 5.55 10.43 -7.43
N VAL A 132 5.81 11.02 -6.27
CA VAL A 132 6.19 10.31 -5.05
C VAL A 132 5.05 10.41 -4.02
N VAL A 133 4.62 9.27 -3.55
CA VAL A 133 3.73 9.10 -2.39
C VAL A 133 4.64 8.87 -1.19
N ILE A 134 4.72 9.80 -0.26
CA ILE A 134 5.44 9.58 1.00
C ILE A 134 4.60 8.71 1.93
N TYR A 135 5.24 7.77 2.62
CA TYR A 135 4.57 6.85 3.52
C TYR A 135 5.09 6.95 4.94
N THR A 136 4.18 7.01 5.89
CA THR A 136 4.51 6.92 7.30
C THR A 136 3.70 5.82 8.00
N ASN A 137 4.39 5.06 8.85
CA ASN A 137 3.82 4.08 9.75
C ASN A 137 4.60 4.09 11.08
N PRO A 138 4.15 4.89 12.05
CA PRO A 138 4.86 5.03 13.32
C PRO A 138 5.03 3.72 14.11
N GLN A 139 4.22 2.70 13.81
CA GLN A 139 4.35 1.38 14.46
C GLN A 139 5.53 0.55 13.93
N PHE A 140 5.93 0.77 12.67
CA PHE A 140 6.98 -0.01 12.01
C PHE A 140 8.26 0.80 11.79
N GLN A 141 8.16 2.11 11.80
CA GLN A 141 9.27 3.02 11.57
C GLN A 141 9.74 3.64 12.89
N ARG A 142 11.06 3.75 13.07
CA ARG A 142 11.63 4.43 14.23
C ARG A 142 11.69 5.94 14.10
N SER A 143 11.42 6.46 12.90
CA SER A 143 11.42 7.89 12.58
C SER A 143 10.13 8.25 11.86
N ASP A 144 9.29 9.06 12.50
CA ASP A 144 8.01 9.50 11.94
C ASP A 144 8.19 10.72 11.02
N LEU A 145 7.22 10.89 10.12
CA LEU A 145 7.04 12.12 9.36
C LEU A 145 6.23 13.10 10.22
N THR A 146 6.91 14.04 10.88
CA THR A 146 6.19 15.08 11.63
C THR A 146 5.36 15.98 10.69
N LEU A 147 4.34 16.66 11.22
CA LEU A 147 3.51 17.58 10.42
C LEU A 147 4.36 18.67 9.75
N ASP A 148 5.44 19.12 10.40
CA ASP A 148 6.36 20.11 9.86
C ASP A 148 7.18 19.54 8.68
N VAL A 149 7.66 18.33 8.78
CA VAL A 149 8.35 17.63 7.69
C VAL A 149 7.41 17.39 6.51
N ILE A 150 6.19 16.92 6.76
CA ILE A 150 5.18 16.73 5.71
C ILE A 150 4.90 18.04 4.96
N ALA A 151 4.71 19.15 5.69
CA ALA A 151 4.44 20.44 5.06
C ALA A 151 5.60 20.94 4.19
N ARG A 152 6.87 20.75 4.65
CA ARG A 152 8.04 21.09 3.85
C ARG A 152 8.21 20.18 2.62
N LEU A 153 7.90 18.89 2.76
CA LEU A 153 7.92 17.93 1.65
C LEU A 153 6.82 18.20 0.63
N ALA A 154 5.62 18.60 1.07
CA ALA A 154 4.50 18.94 0.19
C ALA A 154 4.81 20.14 -0.75
N ALA A 155 5.79 20.96 -0.42
CA ALA A 155 6.28 22.03 -1.31
C ALA A 155 7.13 21.50 -2.49
N HIS A 156 7.53 20.22 -2.49
CA HIS A 156 8.31 19.63 -3.57
C HIS A 156 7.41 19.24 -4.75
N PRO A 157 7.74 19.60 -6.01
CA PRO A 157 6.84 19.42 -7.16
C PRO A 157 6.52 17.95 -7.49
N ARG A 158 7.31 16.98 -7.01
CA ARG A 158 7.06 15.54 -7.21
C ARG A 158 6.33 14.88 -6.03
N ILE A 159 6.26 15.52 -4.85
CA ILE A 159 5.62 14.97 -3.65
C ILE A 159 4.20 15.52 -3.55
N GLY A 160 3.24 14.83 -4.16
CA GLY A 160 1.83 15.24 -4.16
C GLY A 160 0.91 14.35 -3.34
N TYR A 161 1.44 13.33 -2.70
CA TYR A 161 0.64 12.33 -2.00
C TYR A 161 1.30 11.86 -0.71
N ILE A 162 0.47 11.54 0.28
CA ILE A 162 0.88 10.84 1.49
C ILE A 162 -0.05 9.65 1.75
N LYS A 163 0.55 8.51 2.12
CA LYS A 163 -0.17 7.41 2.75
C LYS A 163 0.23 7.33 4.21
N ASP A 164 -0.73 7.59 5.09
CA ASP A 164 -0.52 7.59 6.54
C ASP A 164 -1.14 6.35 7.18
N ALA A 165 -0.38 5.64 8.00
CA ALA A 165 -0.81 4.46 8.75
C ALA A 165 -0.72 4.66 10.27
N SER A 166 -0.80 5.90 10.75
CA SER A 166 -0.66 6.26 12.16
C SER A 166 -1.82 5.83 13.06
N THR A 167 -2.94 5.33 12.51
CA THR A 167 -4.21 5.08 13.23
C THR A 167 -4.91 6.35 13.76
N ASN A 168 -4.31 7.53 13.55
CA ASN A 168 -4.80 8.81 14.05
C ASN A 168 -5.51 9.61 12.96
N THR A 169 -6.84 9.50 12.89
CA THR A 169 -7.65 10.23 11.88
C THR A 169 -7.55 11.75 12.06
N GLY A 170 -7.38 12.25 13.31
CA GLY A 170 -7.16 13.68 13.56
C GLY A 170 -5.86 14.20 12.95
N ARG A 171 -4.81 13.37 12.90
CA ARG A 171 -3.57 13.68 12.20
C ARG A 171 -3.79 13.87 10.69
N LEU A 172 -4.63 13.03 10.08
CA LEU A 172 -4.96 13.18 8.65
C LEU A 172 -5.63 14.51 8.35
N LEU A 173 -6.58 14.92 9.20
CA LEU A 173 -7.23 16.22 9.09
C LEU A 173 -6.23 17.38 9.29
N SER A 174 -5.27 17.24 10.21
CA SER A 174 -4.20 18.24 10.42
C SER A 174 -3.28 18.36 9.19
N ILE A 175 -2.99 17.24 8.50
CA ILE A 175 -2.22 17.25 7.24
C ILE A 175 -2.99 18.02 6.16
N LEU A 176 -4.27 17.69 5.96
CA LEU A 176 -5.15 18.36 4.98
C LEU A 176 -5.25 19.87 5.25
N ASN A 177 -5.50 20.26 6.51
CA ASN A 177 -5.59 21.67 6.90
C ASN A 177 -4.28 22.44 6.70
N ARG A 178 -3.14 21.79 6.93
CA ARG A 178 -1.83 22.44 6.85
C ARG A 178 -1.28 22.53 5.44
N CYS A 179 -1.52 21.51 4.62
CA CYS A 179 -0.95 21.40 3.29
C CYS A 179 -1.93 21.79 2.18
N GLY A 180 -3.23 21.85 2.47
CA GLY A 180 -4.26 22.14 1.45
C GLY A 180 -4.15 21.20 0.27
N ASP A 181 -4.25 21.76 -0.93
CA ASP A 181 -4.20 21.01 -2.21
C ASP A 181 -2.78 20.54 -2.59
N ALA A 182 -1.74 20.95 -1.83
CA ALA A 182 -0.37 20.56 -2.14
C ALA A 182 -0.11 19.05 -1.91
N ILE A 183 -0.89 18.41 -1.04
CA ILE A 183 -0.76 16.97 -0.80
C ILE A 183 -2.12 16.30 -0.67
N LYS A 184 -2.29 15.16 -1.33
CA LYS A 184 -3.49 14.32 -1.25
C LYS A 184 -3.25 13.14 -0.31
N VAL A 185 -4.26 12.80 0.51
CA VAL A 185 -4.14 11.77 1.55
C VAL A 185 -4.77 10.46 1.12
N PHE A 186 -3.99 9.38 1.14
CA PHE A 186 -4.47 8.01 1.09
C PHE A 186 -4.58 7.41 2.48
N SER A 187 -5.68 6.73 2.74
CA SER A 187 -5.87 5.89 3.90
C SER A 187 -4.99 4.64 3.85
N ALA A 188 -4.71 4.08 5.01
CA ALA A 188 -4.17 2.74 5.18
C ALA A 188 -5.25 1.80 5.74
N SER A 189 -4.95 0.50 5.85
CA SER A 189 -5.80 -0.48 6.56
C SER A 189 -6.01 -0.17 8.05
N ALA A 190 -5.14 0.66 8.62
CA ALA A 190 -5.22 1.10 10.02
C ALA A 190 -6.33 2.14 10.28
N HIS A 191 -6.80 2.81 9.24
CA HIS A 191 -7.88 3.79 9.31
C HIS A 191 -9.19 3.19 8.78
N ILE A 192 -10.30 3.87 9.08
CA ILE A 192 -11.61 3.59 8.49
C ILE A 192 -11.67 4.32 7.13
N PRO A 193 -11.60 3.62 5.98
CA PRO A 193 -11.53 4.27 4.67
C PRO A 193 -12.65 5.28 4.41
N ALA A 194 -13.90 4.94 4.75
CA ALA A 194 -15.03 5.85 4.58
C ALA A 194 -14.87 7.16 5.38
N ALA A 195 -14.33 7.10 6.60
CA ALA A 195 -14.07 8.30 7.40
C ALA A 195 -12.95 9.15 6.79
N VAL A 196 -11.91 8.52 6.23
CA VAL A 196 -10.83 9.26 5.54
C VAL A 196 -11.35 9.93 4.27
N MET A 197 -12.22 9.27 3.50
CA MET A 197 -12.89 9.88 2.35
C MET A 197 -13.78 11.06 2.76
N LEU A 198 -14.50 10.95 3.89
CA LEU A 198 -15.37 12.01 4.42
C LEU A 198 -14.59 13.28 4.76
N ILE A 199 -13.39 13.17 5.33
CA ILE A 199 -12.56 14.32 5.67
C ILE A 199 -11.72 14.87 4.51
N GLY A 200 -11.86 14.33 3.29
CA GLY A 200 -11.16 14.82 2.09
C GLY A 200 -10.02 13.94 1.59
N GLY A 201 -9.86 12.71 2.08
CA GLY A 201 -8.92 11.75 1.50
C GLY A 201 -9.35 11.32 0.09
N VAL A 202 -8.39 10.86 -0.71
CA VAL A 202 -8.61 10.52 -2.13
C VAL A 202 -8.79 9.02 -2.40
N GLY A 203 -8.61 8.17 -1.39
CA GLY A 203 -8.71 6.72 -1.51
C GLY A 203 -7.91 6.00 -0.45
N TRP A 204 -7.54 4.76 -0.72
CA TRP A 204 -6.69 3.97 0.20
C TRP A 204 -5.74 3.03 -0.50
N MET A 205 -4.61 2.79 0.15
CA MET A 205 -3.59 1.84 -0.23
C MET A 205 -3.47 0.78 0.86
N ALA A 206 -4.01 -0.44 0.64
CA ALA A 206 -4.13 -1.43 1.69
C ALA A 206 -4.16 -2.87 1.20
N GLY A 207 -3.57 -3.79 1.99
CA GLY A 207 -3.55 -5.22 1.71
C GLY A 207 -4.93 -5.88 1.61
N PRO A 208 -5.90 -5.60 2.49
CA PRO A 208 -7.24 -6.18 2.40
C PRO A 208 -7.91 -6.06 1.04
N ALA A 209 -7.63 -5.00 0.27
CA ALA A 209 -8.15 -4.84 -1.08
C ALA A 209 -7.68 -5.93 -2.06
N CYS A 210 -6.64 -6.71 -1.75
CA CYS A 210 -6.24 -7.87 -2.55
C CYS A 210 -7.24 -9.02 -2.47
N ILE A 211 -7.93 -9.19 -1.34
CA ILE A 211 -8.84 -10.32 -1.11
C ILE A 211 -10.32 -9.93 -1.15
N ILE A 212 -10.64 -8.65 -1.11
CA ILE A 212 -12.00 -8.09 -1.23
C ILE A 212 -12.02 -6.90 -2.21
N PRO A 213 -11.51 -7.05 -3.46
CA PRO A 213 -11.36 -5.91 -4.37
C PRO A 213 -12.69 -5.30 -4.77
N ARG A 214 -13.69 -6.08 -5.15
CA ARG A 214 -15.00 -5.60 -5.61
C ARG A 214 -15.73 -4.82 -4.51
N GLN A 215 -15.71 -5.35 -3.28
CA GLN A 215 -16.32 -4.69 -2.12
C GLN A 215 -15.57 -3.40 -1.76
N SER A 216 -14.24 -3.39 -1.89
CA SER A 216 -13.43 -2.18 -1.71
C SER A 216 -13.79 -1.12 -2.74
N VAL A 217 -13.90 -1.48 -4.01
CA VAL A 217 -14.33 -0.56 -5.08
C VAL A 217 -15.74 -0.05 -4.83
N ALA A 218 -16.69 -0.94 -4.46
CA ALA A 218 -18.06 -0.53 -4.13
C ALA A 218 -18.12 0.48 -2.98
N LEU A 219 -17.30 0.29 -1.93
CA LEU A 219 -17.18 1.24 -0.83
C LEU A 219 -16.66 2.60 -1.32
N TYR A 220 -15.63 2.61 -2.17
CA TYR A 220 -15.10 3.84 -2.75
C TYR A 220 -16.16 4.59 -3.56
N GLU A 221 -16.91 3.89 -4.41
CA GLU A 221 -17.97 4.47 -5.24
C GLU A 221 -19.11 5.07 -4.39
N LEU A 222 -19.49 4.40 -3.29
CA LEU A 222 -20.46 4.96 -2.34
C LEU A 222 -19.95 6.25 -1.72
N CYS A 223 -18.70 6.29 -1.27
CA CYS A 223 -18.08 7.50 -0.72
C CYS A 223 -18.02 8.63 -1.77
N LYS A 224 -17.62 8.35 -3.01
CA LYS A 224 -17.56 9.33 -4.09
C LYS A 224 -18.92 9.92 -4.42
N ARG A 225 -20.00 9.14 -4.29
CA ARG A 225 -21.39 9.57 -4.49
C ARG A 225 -22.00 10.16 -3.21
N GLN A 226 -21.24 10.35 -2.14
CA GLN A 226 -21.67 10.88 -0.85
C GLN A 226 -22.83 10.08 -0.21
N ARG A 227 -22.94 8.78 -0.54
CA ARG A 227 -23.95 7.86 0.04
C ARG A 227 -23.42 7.31 1.36
N TRP A 228 -23.22 8.19 2.35
CA TRP A 228 -22.48 7.90 3.57
C TRP A 228 -23.13 6.82 4.43
N ASP A 229 -24.45 6.80 4.55
CA ASP A 229 -25.16 5.77 5.34
C ASP A 229 -24.88 4.37 4.76
N GLU A 230 -24.99 4.22 3.45
CA GLU A 230 -24.73 2.95 2.77
C GLU A 230 -23.24 2.58 2.80
N ALA A 231 -22.37 3.58 2.63
CA ALA A 231 -20.94 3.39 2.77
C ALA A 231 -20.60 2.85 4.17
N MET A 232 -21.21 3.38 5.24
CA MET A 232 -20.97 2.92 6.60
C MET A 232 -21.56 1.54 6.86
N VAL A 233 -22.68 1.17 6.27
CA VAL A 233 -23.21 -0.19 6.33
C VAL A 233 -22.22 -1.18 5.72
N LEU A 234 -21.69 -0.88 4.51
CA LEU A 234 -20.69 -1.71 3.85
C LEU A 234 -19.37 -1.71 4.65
N GLN A 235 -18.90 -0.55 5.10
CA GLN A 235 -17.65 -0.41 5.86
C GLN A 235 -17.66 -1.31 7.11
N ARG A 236 -18.76 -1.38 7.86
CA ARG A 236 -18.88 -2.24 9.03
C ARG A 236 -18.71 -3.72 8.69
N LYS A 237 -19.26 -4.17 7.57
CA LYS A 237 -19.09 -5.56 7.10
C LYS A 237 -17.63 -5.82 6.72
N LEU A 238 -16.99 -4.91 5.99
CA LEU A 238 -15.60 -5.06 5.57
C LEU A 238 -14.61 -4.97 6.75
N TRP A 239 -15.00 -4.35 7.86
CA TRP A 239 -14.12 -4.11 9.01
C TRP A 239 -13.59 -5.40 9.63
N ARG A 240 -14.33 -6.51 9.55
CA ARG A 240 -13.89 -7.82 10.04
C ARG A 240 -12.60 -8.32 9.37
N ILE A 241 -12.41 -8.03 8.09
CA ILE A 241 -11.14 -8.32 7.40
C ILE A 241 -10.02 -7.44 7.99
N ASN A 242 -10.30 -6.17 8.25
CA ASN A 242 -9.32 -5.27 8.87
C ASN A 242 -8.97 -5.69 10.31
N GLU A 243 -9.93 -6.18 11.09
CA GLU A 243 -9.69 -6.72 12.43
C GLU A 243 -8.78 -7.95 12.39
N ALA A 244 -9.03 -8.90 11.48
CA ALA A 244 -8.16 -10.06 11.27
C ALA A 244 -6.76 -9.62 10.83
N PHE A 245 -6.66 -8.67 9.92
CA PHE A 245 -5.41 -8.11 9.41
C PHE A 245 -4.60 -7.38 10.50
N ALA A 246 -5.27 -6.66 11.41
CA ALA A 246 -4.62 -5.98 12.53
C ALA A 246 -4.19 -6.96 13.65
N ARG A 247 -4.95 -8.06 13.82
CA ARG A 247 -4.71 -9.06 14.86
C ARG A 247 -3.54 -9.99 14.55
N PHE A 248 -3.36 -10.31 13.25
CA PHE A 248 -2.38 -11.28 12.79
C PHE A 248 -1.28 -10.61 11.95
N ASN A 249 -0.36 -11.39 11.41
CA ASN A 249 0.66 -10.87 10.49
C ASN A 249 0.02 -10.39 9.18
N LEU A 250 0.45 -9.21 8.70
CA LEU A 250 -0.12 -8.54 7.51
C LEU A 250 -0.06 -9.41 6.25
N ALA A 251 1.14 -9.89 5.89
CA ALA A 251 1.35 -10.71 4.71
C ALA A 251 0.68 -12.07 4.84
N ALA A 252 0.79 -12.71 6.01
CA ALA A 252 0.19 -14.00 6.27
C ALA A 252 -1.34 -13.99 6.12
N CYS A 253 -2.03 -12.93 6.59
CA CYS A 253 -3.48 -12.79 6.42
C CYS A 253 -3.88 -12.72 4.95
N ILE A 254 -3.20 -11.88 4.18
CA ILE A 254 -3.55 -11.68 2.76
C ILE A 254 -3.19 -12.91 1.95
N LYS A 255 -2.01 -13.52 2.17
CA LYS A 255 -1.64 -14.80 1.53
C LYS A 255 -2.63 -15.92 1.85
N ALA A 256 -3.05 -16.05 3.12
CA ALA A 256 -4.06 -17.03 3.52
C ALA A 256 -5.41 -16.77 2.83
N GLY A 257 -5.85 -15.51 2.74
CA GLY A 257 -7.07 -15.13 2.04
C GLY A 257 -7.02 -15.46 0.55
N LEU A 258 -5.91 -15.15 -0.11
CA LEU A 258 -5.68 -15.48 -1.52
C LEU A 258 -5.62 -17.00 -1.75
N ALA A 259 -4.97 -17.75 -0.85
CA ALA A 259 -4.93 -19.21 -0.93
C ALA A 259 -6.33 -19.85 -0.78
N ILE A 260 -7.20 -19.29 0.08
CA ILE A 260 -8.61 -19.70 0.19
C ILE A 260 -9.36 -19.42 -1.12
N GLN A 261 -8.99 -18.37 -1.85
CA GLN A 261 -9.56 -17.99 -3.15
C GLN A 261 -8.91 -18.71 -4.35
N GLY A 262 -8.00 -19.65 -4.11
CA GLY A 262 -7.39 -20.48 -5.16
C GLY A 262 -6.13 -19.90 -5.82
N TYR A 263 -5.45 -18.95 -5.17
CA TYR A 263 -4.13 -18.48 -5.59
C TYR A 263 -3.03 -19.23 -4.84
N ASP A 264 -2.07 -19.76 -5.57
CA ASP A 264 -0.88 -20.41 -4.99
C ASP A 264 0.23 -19.36 -4.75
N VAL A 265 0.03 -18.50 -3.75
CA VAL A 265 0.93 -17.39 -3.44
C VAL A 265 2.13 -17.79 -2.57
N GLY A 266 2.17 -19.04 -2.10
CA GLY A 266 3.18 -19.53 -1.15
C GLY A 266 2.99 -18.97 0.27
N ASP A 267 3.90 -19.40 1.14
CA ASP A 267 3.94 -18.92 2.53
C ASP A 267 4.61 -17.55 2.64
N PRO A 268 4.42 -16.82 3.77
CA PRO A 268 5.21 -15.64 4.08
C PRO A 268 6.71 -15.93 4.05
N VAL A 269 7.48 -14.92 3.63
CA VAL A 269 8.95 -15.02 3.58
C VAL A 269 9.53 -15.08 5.00
N PRO A 270 10.36 -16.09 5.33
CA PRO A 270 11.00 -16.16 6.64
C PRO A 270 11.78 -14.87 6.99
N PRO A 271 11.81 -14.46 8.27
CA PRO A 271 11.36 -15.17 9.48
C PRO A 271 9.86 -15.06 9.76
N GLN A 272 9.05 -14.48 8.86
CA GLN A 272 7.60 -14.53 9.00
C GLN A 272 7.10 -15.98 8.85
N ALA A 273 5.92 -16.26 9.41
CA ALA A 273 5.32 -17.59 9.39
C ALA A 273 3.88 -17.53 8.85
N PRO A 274 3.37 -18.62 8.26
CA PRO A 274 1.96 -18.72 7.88
C PRO A 274 1.06 -18.63 9.11
N LEU A 275 -0.21 -18.32 8.90
CA LEU A 275 -1.21 -18.32 9.96
C LEU A 275 -1.38 -19.73 10.56
N THR A 276 -1.64 -19.78 11.86
CA THR A 276 -2.13 -21.03 12.48
C THR A 276 -3.47 -21.45 11.88
N ALA A 277 -3.85 -22.72 12.06
CA ALA A 277 -5.15 -23.20 11.57
C ALA A 277 -6.34 -22.40 12.15
N GLU A 278 -6.23 -21.98 13.41
CA GLU A 278 -7.26 -21.16 14.08
C GLU A 278 -7.32 -19.75 13.48
N ALA A 279 -6.18 -19.10 13.27
CA ALA A 279 -6.11 -17.78 12.65
C ALA A 279 -6.62 -17.82 11.19
N ARG A 280 -6.30 -18.87 10.44
CA ARG A 280 -6.81 -19.08 9.08
C ARG A 280 -8.33 -19.20 9.03
N LYS A 281 -8.95 -19.90 10.01
CA LYS A 281 -10.42 -19.99 10.12
C LYS A 281 -11.07 -18.64 10.33
N VAL A 282 -10.43 -17.71 11.07
CA VAL A 282 -10.93 -16.33 11.26
C VAL A 282 -10.99 -15.59 9.92
N VAL A 283 -9.94 -15.67 9.12
CA VAL A 283 -9.89 -15.05 7.78
C VAL A 283 -10.94 -15.67 6.86
N GLU A 284 -11.07 -17.01 6.88
CA GLU A 284 -12.06 -17.73 6.07
C GLU A 284 -13.50 -17.36 6.45
N ALA A 285 -13.82 -17.27 7.74
CA ALA A 285 -15.12 -16.85 8.21
C ALA A 285 -15.45 -15.42 7.77
N ALA A 286 -14.49 -14.49 7.91
CA ALA A 286 -14.68 -13.11 7.48
C ALA A 286 -14.91 -13.00 5.95
N LEU A 287 -14.22 -13.81 5.14
CA LEU A 287 -14.43 -13.84 3.69
C LEU A 287 -15.80 -14.43 3.31
N LYS A 288 -16.25 -15.51 3.99
CA LYS A 288 -17.56 -16.12 3.74
C LYS A 288 -18.75 -15.19 4.00
N GLU A 289 -18.63 -14.30 4.97
CA GLU A 289 -19.67 -13.28 5.26
C GLU A 289 -19.76 -12.19 4.19
N LEU A 290 -18.74 -12.05 3.34
CA LEU A 290 -18.67 -11.04 2.29
C LEU A 290 -18.96 -11.61 0.88
N ALA A 291 -19.05 -12.93 0.78
CA ALA A 291 -19.41 -13.60 -0.46
C ALA A 291 -20.92 -13.50 -0.70
#